data_eeb2a047a83281e8bc4f01e9235724ce
#
_entry.id   eeb2a047a83281e8bc4f01e9235724ce
#
_cell.length_a   1.000
_cell.length_b   1.000
_cell.length_c   1.000
_cell.angle_alpha   90.00
_cell.angle_beta   90.00
_cell.angle_gamma   90.00
#
_symmetry.space_group_name_H-M   'P 1'
#
loop_
_entity.id
_entity.type
_entity.pdbx_description
1 polymer ?
#
loop_
_entity_poly.entity_id
_entity_poly.type
_entity_poly.pdbx_seq_one_letter_code
_entity_poly.pdbx_strand_id
1 'polypeptide(L)'
;MTCARRALAAVLGGRVDYVPPANPLAQTTKDLMDWCKASWPKAHRDPKMMADLAAAPYEVCGIEAARPQFDISLEAEVLGCKLDWNKPDRPPVTGPAYTDPKDITWDDKFYLKDRAAVVLEAISILRERYAGELPIIPVITAPFTVAGHIMGVEKLVMMTVTDPEKAHAAISAATDFCIEYGRQMVAHGAHILFPADPSASGDLISPETYKEYVLPYHQKFARAVSAPKILHMCGHTEKLLPLIKKSGMD
;
A
#
# COMPACT_ATOMS: atom_id res chain seq x y z
N MET A 1 -9.08 4.12 25.77
CA MET A 1 -7.89 4.31 24.90
C MET A 1 -8.27 5.26 23.76
N THR A 2 -7.31 6.00 23.17
CA THR A 2 -7.56 6.66 21.86
C THR A 2 -7.67 5.61 20.76
N CYS A 3 -8.32 5.94 19.63
CA CYS A 3 -8.44 5.04 18.47
C CYS A 3 -7.06 4.56 17.99
N ALA A 4 -6.08 5.47 17.92
CA ALA A 4 -4.71 5.13 17.49
C ALA A 4 -4.02 4.16 18.44
N ARG A 5 -4.11 4.38 19.76
CA ARG A 5 -3.52 3.47 20.75
C ARG A 5 -4.19 2.09 20.74
N ARG A 6 -5.51 2.07 20.53
CA ARG A 6 -6.27 0.82 20.43
C ARG A 6 -5.87 0.03 19.20
N ALA A 7 -5.81 0.67 18.02
CA ALA A 7 -5.40 0.03 16.78
C ALA A 7 -3.96 -0.52 16.88
N LEU A 8 -3.01 0.29 17.38
CA LEU A 8 -1.63 -0.14 17.60
C LEU A 8 -1.53 -1.32 18.57
N ALA A 9 -2.23 -1.25 19.71
CA ALA A 9 -2.24 -2.35 20.67
C ALA A 9 -2.82 -3.63 20.07
N ALA A 10 -3.93 -3.53 19.30
CA ALA A 10 -4.55 -4.69 18.66
C ALA A 10 -3.61 -5.35 17.63
N VAL A 11 -2.97 -4.56 16.77
CA VAL A 11 -2.05 -5.07 15.74
C VAL A 11 -0.83 -5.74 16.36
N LEU A 12 -0.31 -5.19 17.46
CA LEU A 12 0.86 -5.73 18.17
C LEU A 12 0.52 -6.82 19.21
N GLY A 13 -0.72 -7.35 19.21
CA GLY A 13 -1.13 -8.41 20.13
C GLY A 13 -1.28 -7.96 21.59
N GLY A 14 -1.42 -6.66 21.84
CA GLY A 14 -1.63 -6.08 23.17
C GLY A 14 -3.09 -6.12 23.62
N ARG A 15 -3.33 -5.72 24.87
CA ARG A 15 -4.67 -5.62 25.41
C ARG A 15 -5.37 -4.35 24.93
N VAL A 16 -6.65 -4.49 24.58
CA VAL A 16 -7.52 -3.39 24.15
C VAL A 16 -8.77 -3.33 25.02
N ASP A 17 -9.37 -2.16 25.11
CA ASP A 17 -10.65 -1.95 25.82
C ASP A 17 -11.83 -2.54 25.03
N TYR A 18 -11.76 -2.52 23.70
CA TYR A 18 -12.64 -3.24 22.76
C TYR A 18 -11.93 -3.44 21.43
N VAL A 19 -12.44 -4.35 20.60
CA VAL A 19 -11.90 -4.59 19.25
C VAL A 19 -12.09 -3.33 18.41
N PRO A 20 -11.00 -2.71 17.87
CA PRO A 20 -11.14 -1.48 17.10
C PRO A 20 -11.93 -1.74 15.81
N PRO A 21 -13.00 -0.99 15.53
CA PRO A 21 -13.69 -1.03 14.25
C PRO A 21 -12.86 -0.26 13.19
N ALA A 22 -11.58 -0.63 13.05
CA ALA A 22 -10.67 -0.06 12.08
C ALA A 22 -10.66 -0.92 10.82
N ASN A 23 -10.96 -0.31 9.69
CA ASN A 23 -10.92 -0.99 8.39
C ASN A 23 -9.84 -0.37 7.51
N PRO A 24 -8.69 -1.03 7.30
CA PRO A 24 -7.64 -0.53 6.43
C PRO A 24 -7.93 -0.75 4.93
N LEU A 25 -9.00 -1.48 4.57
CA LEU A 25 -9.45 -1.63 3.19
C LEU A 25 -10.10 -0.35 2.64
N ALA A 26 -10.45 -0.37 1.35
CA ALA A 26 -11.15 0.76 0.74
C ALA A 26 -12.51 0.99 1.39
N GLN A 27 -12.71 2.18 1.95
CA GLN A 27 -13.90 2.56 2.69
C GLN A 27 -14.67 3.68 1.97
N THR A 28 -14.18 4.09 0.81
CA THR A 28 -14.71 5.24 0.08
C THR A 28 -15.97 4.85 -0.69
N THR A 29 -17.08 5.52 -0.39
CA THR A 29 -18.34 5.41 -1.11
C THR A 29 -18.71 6.74 -1.76
N LYS A 30 -19.65 6.70 -2.70
CA LYS A 30 -20.15 7.92 -3.33
C LYS A 30 -20.78 8.87 -2.31
N ASP A 31 -21.54 8.33 -1.35
CA ASP A 31 -22.18 9.13 -0.31
C ASP A 31 -21.15 9.86 0.57
N LEU A 32 -20.03 9.20 0.91
CA LEU A 32 -18.94 9.84 1.64
C LEU A 32 -18.23 10.91 0.80
N MET A 33 -18.04 10.66 -0.50
CA MET A 33 -17.49 11.67 -1.42
C MET A 33 -18.40 12.91 -1.51
N ASP A 34 -19.70 12.71 -1.61
CA ASP A 34 -20.70 13.79 -1.66
C ASP A 34 -20.76 14.55 -0.32
N TRP A 35 -20.68 13.83 0.80
CA TRP A 35 -20.68 14.41 2.14
C TRP A 35 -19.48 15.34 2.38
N CYS A 36 -18.26 14.86 2.13
CA CYS A 36 -17.04 15.65 2.35
C CYS A 36 -16.67 16.56 1.15
N LYS A 37 -17.45 16.55 0.06
CA LYS A 37 -17.21 17.28 -1.20
C LYS A 37 -15.82 17.01 -1.80
N ALA A 38 -15.32 15.80 -1.61
CA ALA A 38 -14.04 15.33 -2.11
C ALA A 38 -14.23 14.04 -2.91
N SER A 39 -14.21 14.12 -4.22
CA SER A 39 -14.51 13.00 -5.11
C SER A 39 -13.32 12.59 -5.98
N TRP A 40 -13.32 11.33 -6.41
CA TRP A 40 -12.43 10.86 -7.47
C TRP A 40 -12.82 11.45 -8.84
N PRO A 41 -11.85 11.72 -9.74
CA PRO A 41 -10.40 11.50 -9.55
C PRO A 41 -9.67 12.63 -8.83
N LYS A 42 -10.32 13.76 -8.49
CA LYS A 42 -9.67 14.95 -7.92
C LYS A 42 -8.97 14.64 -6.60
N ALA A 43 -9.63 13.90 -5.70
CA ALA A 43 -9.05 13.53 -4.40
C ALA A 43 -7.78 12.66 -4.48
N HIS A 44 -7.46 12.09 -5.63
CA HIS A 44 -6.16 11.43 -5.86
C HIS A 44 -5.00 12.42 -6.07
N ARG A 45 -5.31 13.71 -6.34
CA ARG A 45 -4.33 14.73 -6.75
C ARG A 45 -4.35 15.99 -5.88
N ASP A 46 -5.22 16.02 -4.88
CA ASP A 46 -5.35 17.13 -3.93
C ASP A 46 -5.20 16.58 -2.50
N PRO A 47 -4.18 17.02 -1.75
CA PRO A 47 -3.89 16.45 -0.44
C PRO A 47 -4.97 16.74 0.59
N LYS A 48 -5.61 17.91 0.52
CA LYS A 48 -6.72 18.27 1.42
C LYS A 48 -7.94 17.43 1.14
N MET A 49 -8.34 17.30 -0.14
CA MET A 49 -9.45 16.42 -0.54
C MET A 49 -9.16 14.96 -0.19
N MET A 50 -7.92 14.52 -0.35
CA MET A 50 -7.53 13.15 0.05
C MET A 50 -7.67 12.96 1.57
N ALA A 51 -7.21 13.91 2.37
CA ALA A 51 -7.32 13.85 3.83
C ALA A 51 -8.80 13.87 4.28
N ASP A 52 -9.62 14.75 3.69
CA ASP A 52 -11.04 14.86 3.99
C ASP A 52 -11.77 13.53 3.69
N LEU A 53 -11.53 12.96 2.51
CA LEU A 53 -12.15 11.70 2.10
C LEU A 53 -11.63 10.49 2.89
N ALA A 54 -10.35 10.49 3.27
CA ALA A 54 -9.76 9.43 4.09
C ALA A 54 -10.30 9.42 5.53
N ALA A 55 -10.71 10.57 6.05
CA ALA A 55 -11.29 10.72 7.38
C ALA A 55 -12.82 10.53 7.42
N ALA A 56 -13.51 10.74 6.30
CA ALA A 56 -14.97 10.68 6.22
C ALA A 56 -15.60 9.40 6.82
N PRO A 57 -15.03 8.19 6.64
CA PRO A 57 -15.55 6.99 7.30
C PRO A 57 -15.54 7.05 8.83
N TYR A 58 -14.56 7.72 9.41
CA TYR A 58 -14.51 7.94 10.84
C TYR A 58 -15.57 8.97 11.29
N GLU A 59 -15.61 10.10 10.61
CA GLU A 59 -16.48 11.22 10.98
C GLU A 59 -17.97 10.90 10.82
N VAL A 60 -18.34 10.07 9.83
CA VAL A 60 -19.73 9.72 9.52
C VAL A 60 -20.15 8.39 10.14
N CYS A 61 -19.29 7.38 10.11
CA CYS A 61 -19.63 6.01 10.46
C CYS A 61 -18.94 5.50 11.72
N GLY A 62 -18.02 6.27 12.33
CA GLY A 62 -17.27 5.85 13.50
C GLY A 62 -16.23 4.75 13.21
N ILE A 63 -15.80 4.58 11.96
CA ILE A 63 -14.74 3.63 11.61
C ILE A 63 -13.40 4.22 12.04
N GLU A 64 -12.76 3.59 13.00
CA GLU A 64 -11.59 4.12 13.72
C GLU A 64 -10.28 4.03 12.90
N ALA A 65 -10.28 4.55 11.67
CA ALA A 65 -9.09 4.67 10.84
C ALA A 65 -9.25 5.75 9.77
N ALA A 66 -8.19 6.52 9.51
CA ALA A 66 -8.05 7.32 8.30
C ALA A 66 -7.11 6.58 7.33
N ARG A 67 -7.56 6.38 6.09
CA ARG A 67 -6.82 5.63 5.07
C ARG A 67 -6.56 6.48 3.83
N PRO A 68 -5.48 7.27 3.79
CA PRO A 68 -5.05 7.96 2.59
C PRO A 68 -4.44 6.98 1.57
N GLN A 69 -4.34 7.42 0.32
CA GLN A 69 -4.08 6.63 -0.88
C GLN A 69 -5.19 5.59 -1.12
N PHE A 70 -5.95 5.79 -2.19
CA PHE A 70 -7.16 5.01 -2.45
C PHE A 70 -6.95 3.85 -3.43
N ASP A 71 -5.79 3.79 -4.09
CA ASP A 71 -5.44 2.82 -5.13
C ASP A 71 -4.10 2.14 -4.83
N ILE A 72 -3.79 1.11 -5.63
CA ILE A 72 -2.53 0.36 -5.59
C ILE A 72 -1.73 0.55 -6.89
N SER A 73 -1.94 1.65 -7.60
CA SER A 73 -1.28 1.96 -8.88
C SER A 73 -0.33 3.16 -8.78
N LEU A 74 -0.31 3.88 -7.65
CA LEU A 74 0.52 5.05 -7.46
C LEU A 74 2.00 4.73 -7.62
N GLU A 75 2.48 3.67 -6.98
CA GLU A 75 3.88 3.26 -7.04
C GLU A 75 4.30 2.92 -8.48
N ALA A 76 3.41 2.25 -9.21
CA ALA A 76 3.64 1.95 -10.63
C ALA A 76 3.67 3.23 -11.49
N GLU A 77 2.80 4.22 -11.20
CA GLU A 77 2.81 5.52 -11.91
C GLU A 77 4.13 6.25 -11.67
N VAL A 78 4.62 6.31 -10.43
CA VAL A 78 5.92 6.93 -10.09
C VAL A 78 7.06 6.23 -10.81
N LEU A 79 6.98 4.92 -10.96
CA LEU A 79 7.94 4.09 -11.69
C LEU A 79 7.71 4.07 -13.21
N GLY A 80 6.87 4.96 -13.76
CA GLY A 80 6.74 5.21 -15.19
C GLY A 80 5.59 4.50 -15.90
N CYS A 81 4.75 3.73 -15.21
CA CYS A 81 3.56 3.15 -15.80
C CYS A 81 2.52 4.21 -16.13
N LYS A 82 1.80 4.01 -17.22
CA LYS A 82 0.63 4.83 -17.56
C LYS A 82 -0.61 4.31 -16.86
N LEU A 83 -1.45 5.23 -16.38
CA LEU A 83 -2.73 4.93 -15.73
C LEU A 83 -3.90 5.39 -16.61
N ASP A 84 -5.02 4.67 -16.54
CA ASP A 84 -6.28 5.10 -17.16
C ASP A 84 -7.09 5.94 -16.18
N TRP A 85 -7.14 7.25 -16.42
CA TRP A 85 -7.90 8.24 -15.65
C TRP A 85 -9.29 8.55 -16.21
N ASN A 86 -9.75 7.82 -17.24
CA ASN A 86 -11.01 8.12 -17.92
C ASN A 86 -12.25 7.73 -17.11
N LYS A 87 -12.09 6.96 -16.05
CA LYS A 87 -13.20 6.54 -15.19
C LYS A 87 -13.15 7.27 -13.84
N PRO A 88 -14.28 7.58 -13.23
CA PRO A 88 -14.36 8.16 -11.89
C PRO A 88 -14.16 7.06 -10.83
N ASP A 89 -13.06 6.36 -10.90
CA ASP A 89 -12.69 5.23 -10.04
C ASP A 89 -11.17 5.26 -9.78
N ARG A 90 -10.66 4.21 -9.14
CA ARG A 90 -9.24 3.98 -8.96
C ARG A 90 -8.59 3.70 -10.32
N PRO A 91 -7.56 4.46 -10.70
CA PRO A 91 -6.98 4.36 -12.03
C PRO A 91 -6.19 3.04 -12.16
N PRO A 92 -6.53 2.15 -13.10
CA PRO A 92 -5.76 0.94 -13.36
C PRO A 92 -4.49 1.26 -14.14
N VAL A 93 -3.47 0.42 -13.94
CA VAL A 93 -2.27 0.39 -14.80
C VAL A 93 -2.65 -0.13 -16.18
N THR A 94 -2.24 0.58 -17.24
CA THR A 94 -2.60 0.23 -18.64
C THR A 94 -1.55 -0.61 -19.34
N GLY A 95 -0.36 -0.77 -18.74
CA GLY A 95 0.72 -1.59 -19.29
C GLY A 95 2.03 -1.41 -18.54
N PRO A 96 2.99 -2.30 -18.75
CA PRO A 96 4.29 -2.25 -18.08
C PRO A 96 5.12 -1.06 -18.54
N ALA A 97 5.99 -0.56 -17.65
CA ALA A 97 6.95 0.50 -17.95
C ALA A 97 8.29 -0.05 -18.48
N TYR A 98 8.67 -1.28 -18.10
CA TYR A 98 9.98 -1.84 -18.37
C TYR A 98 9.90 -3.19 -19.08
N THR A 99 10.92 -3.46 -19.91
CA THR A 99 11.14 -4.75 -20.56
C THR A 99 12.29 -5.54 -19.94
N ASP A 100 13.25 -4.86 -19.34
CA ASP A 100 14.37 -5.48 -18.63
C ASP A 100 14.49 -4.85 -17.22
N PRO A 101 14.64 -5.65 -16.16
CA PRO A 101 14.76 -5.15 -14.79
C PRO A 101 15.92 -4.20 -14.53
N LYS A 102 17.01 -4.31 -15.29
CA LYS A 102 18.18 -3.43 -15.17
C LYS A 102 17.89 -1.97 -15.53
N ASP A 103 16.81 -1.73 -16.27
CA ASP A 103 16.41 -0.39 -16.69
C ASP A 103 15.49 0.30 -15.66
N ILE A 104 15.11 -0.39 -14.58
CA ILE A 104 14.26 0.15 -13.53
C ILE A 104 15.03 1.22 -12.77
N THR A 105 14.55 2.45 -12.87
CA THR A 105 15.11 3.61 -12.17
C THR A 105 14.02 4.51 -11.65
N TRP A 106 14.33 5.32 -10.64
CA TRP A 106 13.46 6.38 -10.13
C TRP A 106 14.30 7.55 -9.61
N ASP A 107 13.67 8.70 -9.46
CA ASP A 107 14.27 9.88 -8.82
C ASP A 107 14.30 9.64 -7.30
N ASP A 108 15.46 9.77 -6.66
CA ASP A 108 15.62 9.62 -5.22
C ASP A 108 14.71 10.57 -4.41
N LYS A 109 14.21 11.64 -5.02
CA LYS A 109 13.29 12.62 -4.45
C LYS A 109 11.86 12.50 -5.00
N PHE A 110 11.47 11.33 -5.52
CA PHE A 110 10.13 11.09 -6.07
C PHE A 110 9.01 11.47 -5.11
N TYR A 111 9.24 11.31 -3.83
CA TYR A 111 8.29 11.59 -2.76
C TYR A 111 7.99 13.10 -2.58
N LEU A 112 8.74 13.99 -3.21
CA LEU A 112 8.50 15.44 -3.25
C LEU A 112 7.67 15.86 -4.48
N LYS A 113 7.23 14.93 -5.31
CA LYS A 113 6.61 15.22 -6.61
C LYS A 113 5.29 14.47 -6.76
N ASP A 114 4.44 15.01 -7.61
CA ASP A 114 3.23 14.38 -8.12
C ASP A 114 2.36 13.74 -7.02
N ARG A 115 1.75 12.60 -7.30
CA ARG A 115 0.84 11.94 -6.36
C ARG A 115 1.51 11.38 -5.10
N ALA A 116 2.80 11.07 -5.16
CA ALA A 116 3.52 10.62 -3.98
C ALA A 116 3.57 11.74 -2.92
N ALA A 117 3.89 12.98 -3.34
CA ALA A 117 3.85 14.15 -2.47
C ALA A 117 2.44 14.42 -1.92
N VAL A 118 1.41 14.27 -2.76
CA VAL A 118 0.00 14.46 -2.35
C VAL A 118 -0.38 13.51 -1.21
N VAL A 119 0.00 12.24 -1.30
CA VAL A 119 -0.28 11.26 -0.24
C VAL A 119 0.45 11.62 1.06
N LEU A 120 1.72 11.99 0.97
CA LEU A 120 2.52 12.34 2.14
C LEU A 120 1.98 13.61 2.84
N GLU A 121 1.59 14.60 2.07
CA GLU A 121 0.95 15.81 2.60
C GLU A 121 -0.42 15.51 3.22
N ALA A 122 -1.23 14.62 2.61
CA ALA A 122 -2.49 14.19 3.20
C ALA A 122 -2.28 13.46 4.53
N ILE A 123 -1.24 12.63 4.67
CA ILE A 123 -0.85 12.00 5.94
C ILE A 123 -0.52 13.07 6.99
N SER A 124 0.26 14.10 6.62
CA SER A 124 0.62 15.19 7.52
C SER A 124 -0.60 16.00 7.96
N ILE A 125 -1.51 16.34 7.05
CA ILE A 125 -2.78 17.02 7.36
C ILE A 125 -3.62 16.20 8.35
N LEU A 126 -3.74 14.89 8.14
CA LEU A 126 -4.46 14.01 9.05
C LEU A 126 -3.77 13.93 10.42
N ARG A 127 -2.44 13.86 10.43
CA ARG A 127 -1.65 13.83 11.66
C ARG A 127 -1.84 15.07 12.50
N GLU A 128 -1.86 16.24 11.88
CA GLU A 128 -2.12 17.52 12.53
C GLU A 128 -3.57 17.60 13.02
N ARG A 129 -4.55 17.29 12.15
CA ARG A 129 -5.98 17.38 12.44
C ARG A 129 -6.41 16.55 13.65
N TYR A 130 -5.92 15.34 13.78
CA TYR A 130 -6.32 14.41 14.85
C TYR A 130 -5.31 14.31 15.99
N ALA A 131 -4.23 15.07 15.98
CA ALA A 131 -3.20 15.10 17.03
C ALA A 131 -2.71 13.68 17.46
N GLY A 132 -2.79 12.70 16.57
CA GLY A 132 -2.42 11.31 16.84
C GLY A 132 -3.48 10.48 17.58
N GLU A 133 -4.70 10.97 17.70
CA GLU A 133 -5.80 10.20 18.33
C GLU A 133 -6.45 9.19 17.39
N LEU A 134 -6.55 9.53 16.08
CA LEU A 134 -7.03 8.63 15.03
C LEU A 134 -5.87 7.92 14.35
N PRO A 135 -5.89 6.58 14.17
CA PRO A 135 -4.83 5.90 13.43
C PRO A 135 -4.88 6.26 11.94
N ILE A 136 -3.73 6.66 11.42
CA ILE A 136 -3.52 6.91 9.98
C ILE A 136 -2.86 5.65 9.42
N ILE A 137 -3.58 4.97 8.51
CA ILE A 137 -3.20 3.67 7.96
C ILE A 137 -3.17 3.78 6.42
N PRO A 138 -2.13 4.42 5.84
CA PRO A 138 -2.02 4.51 4.40
C PRO A 138 -1.81 3.13 3.78
N VAL A 139 -2.39 2.93 2.58
CA VAL A 139 -2.02 1.79 1.77
C VAL A 139 -0.66 2.05 1.11
N ILE A 140 0.10 1.01 0.93
CA ILE A 140 1.29 0.97 0.07
C ILE A 140 1.22 -0.29 -0.77
N THR A 141 1.44 -0.19 -2.07
CA THR A 141 1.52 -1.40 -2.91
C THR A 141 2.79 -2.16 -2.54
N ALA A 142 2.64 -3.45 -2.28
CA ALA A 142 3.77 -4.27 -1.82
C ALA A 142 4.65 -4.75 -3.00
N PRO A 143 5.88 -5.17 -2.72
CA PRO A 143 6.93 -5.33 -3.73
C PRO A 143 6.60 -6.22 -4.92
N PHE A 144 5.94 -7.36 -4.71
CA PHE A 144 5.65 -8.29 -5.80
C PHE A 144 4.59 -7.72 -6.75
N THR A 145 3.57 -7.07 -6.22
CA THR A 145 2.56 -6.38 -7.04
C THR A 145 3.16 -5.17 -7.78
N VAL A 146 4.04 -4.38 -7.14
CA VAL A 146 4.73 -3.29 -7.83
C VAL A 146 5.58 -3.83 -8.98
N ALA A 147 6.38 -4.88 -8.75
CA ALA A 147 7.17 -5.55 -9.79
C ALA A 147 6.28 -6.07 -10.92
N GLY A 148 5.13 -6.66 -10.57
CA GLY A 148 4.12 -7.11 -11.55
C GLY A 148 3.54 -5.97 -12.37
N HIS A 149 3.25 -4.84 -11.78
CA HIS A 149 2.75 -3.67 -12.51
C HIS A 149 3.78 -3.13 -13.50
N ILE A 150 5.04 -2.96 -13.08
CA ILE A 150 6.08 -2.33 -13.91
C ILE A 150 6.69 -3.25 -14.97
N MET A 151 6.64 -4.57 -14.77
CA MET A 151 7.16 -5.57 -15.72
C MET A 151 6.08 -6.29 -16.55
N GLY A 152 4.81 -6.19 -16.13
CA GLY A 152 3.70 -7.04 -16.53
C GLY A 152 3.56 -8.26 -15.62
N VAL A 153 2.37 -8.46 -15.03
CA VAL A 153 2.13 -9.52 -14.04
C VAL A 153 2.42 -10.91 -14.61
N GLU A 154 1.87 -11.22 -15.78
CA GLU A 154 2.10 -12.53 -16.46
C GLU A 154 3.59 -12.73 -16.74
N LYS A 155 4.25 -11.69 -17.24
CA LYS A 155 5.68 -11.75 -17.55
C LYS A 155 6.51 -11.98 -16.28
N LEU A 156 6.23 -11.28 -15.18
CA LEU A 156 6.92 -11.49 -13.90
C LEU A 156 6.75 -12.93 -13.41
N VAL A 157 5.53 -13.45 -13.43
CA VAL A 157 5.27 -14.85 -13.03
C VAL A 157 6.02 -15.84 -13.94
N MET A 158 6.01 -15.62 -15.23
CA MET A 158 6.80 -16.46 -16.15
C MET A 158 8.30 -16.38 -15.89
N MET A 159 8.83 -15.20 -15.58
CA MET A 159 10.24 -15.00 -15.25
C MET A 159 10.69 -15.79 -14.02
N THR A 160 9.80 -16.07 -13.05
CA THR A 160 10.17 -16.92 -11.90
C THR A 160 10.61 -18.34 -12.31
N VAL A 161 10.23 -18.78 -13.50
CA VAL A 161 10.59 -20.10 -14.07
C VAL A 161 11.64 -19.98 -15.18
N THR A 162 11.52 -18.98 -16.05
CA THR A 162 12.33 -18.87 -17.27
C THR A 162 13.61 -18.05 -17.08
N ASP A 163 13.62 -17.10 -16.15
CA ASP A 163 14.76 -16.22 -15.87
C ASP A 163 14.73 -15.75 -14.40
N PRO A 164 15.06 -16.65 -13.44
CA PRO A 164 15.01 -16.37 -12.01
C PRO A 164 15.79 -15.12 -11.59
N GLU A 165 16.95 -14.88 -12.20
CA GLU A 165 17.80 -13.73 -11.87
C GLU A 165 17.09 -12.41 -12.17
N LYS A 166 16.42 -12.33 -13.34
CA LYS A 166 15.64 -11.15 -13.69
C LYS A 166 14.39 -10.96 -12.82
N ALA A 167 13.72 -12.07 -12.45
CA ALA A 167 12.61 -12.00 -11.52
C ALA A 167 13.06 -11.40 -10.17
N HIS A 168 14.15 -11.92 -9.61
CA HIS A 168 14.74 -11.38 -8.37
C HIS A 168 15.16 -9.92 -8.51
N ALA A 169 15.78 -9.53 -9.63
CA ALA A 169 16.21 -8.15 -9.88
C ALA A 169 15.01 -7.18 -9.90
N ALA A 170 13.92 -7.53 -10.60
CA ALA A 170 12.70 -6.72 -10.65
C ALA A 170 12.06 -6.55 -9.27
N ILE A 171 11.90 -7.64 -8.51
CA ILE A 171 11.27 -7.61 -7.21
C ILE A 171 12.17 -6.87 -6.19
N SER A 172 13.49 -7.02 -6.30
CA SER A 172 14.44 -6.28 -5.44
C SER A 172 14.35 -4.78 -5.68
N ALA A 173 14.34 -4.32 -6.93
CA ALA A 173 14.19 -2.90 -7.26
C ALA A 173 12.87 -2.34 -6.73
N ALA A 174 11.76 -3.05 -6.97
CA ALA A 174 10.45 -2.67 -6.42
C ALA A 174 10.47 -2.62 -4.88
N THR A 175 11.19 -3.54 -4.22
CA THR A 175 11.31 -3.56 -2.75
C THR A 175 12.04 -2.33 -2.24
N ASP A 176 13.13 -1.93 -2.87
CA ASP A 176 13.93 -0.77 -2.47
C ASP A 176 13.10 0.53 -2.62
N PHE A 177 12.33 0.65 -3.69
CA PHE A 177 11.36 1.74 -3.87
C PHE A 177 10.30 1.74 -2.76
N CYS A 178 9.65 0.60 -2.49
CA CYS A 178 8.62 0.49 -1.45
C CYS A 178 9.17 0.82 -0.06
N ILE A 179 10.40 0.42 0.25
CA ILE A 179 11.07 0.75 1.53
C ILE A 179 11.20 2.25 1.68
N GLU A 180 11.70 2.95 0.67
CA GLU A 180 11.86 4.41 0.74
C GLU A 180 10.51 5.10 0.88
N TYR A 181 9.52 4.72 0.08
CA TYR A 181 8.19 5.32 0.18
C TYR A 181 7.51 5.04 1.53
N GLY A 182 7.62 3.81 2.04
CA GLY A 182 7.11 3.45 3.36
C GLY A 182 7.78 4.24 4.49
N ARG A 183 9.10 4.50 4.41
CA ARG A 183 9.81 5.37 5.35
C ARG A 183 9.29 6.80 5.32
N GLN A 184 9.03 7.33 4.13
CA GLN A 184 8.46 8.67 3.98
C GLN A 184 7.05 8.75 4.56
N MET A 185 6.19 7.75 4.34
CA MET A 185 4.87 7.70 4.97
C MET A 185 4.96 7.74 6.51
N VAL A 186 5.88 6.98 7.10
CA VAL A 186 6.11 6.97 8.55
C VAL A 186 6.62 8.33 9.03
N ALA A 187 7.57 8.92 8.33
CA ALA A 187 8.13 10.24 8.66
C ALA A 187 7.06 11.35 8.64
N HIS A 188 6.05 11.25 7.77
CA HIS A 188 4.93 12.19 7.69
C HIS A 188 3.80 11.88 8.70
N GLY A 189 3.89 10.78 9.46
CA GLY A 189 3.00 10.51 10.59
C GLY A 189 2.05 9.34 10.44
N ALA A 190 2.28 8.43 9.48
CA ALA A 190 1.56 7.16 9.44
C ALA A 190 1.81 6.35 10.71
N HIS A 191 0.75 5.77 11.28
CA HIS A 191 0.84 4.96 12.50
C HIS A 191 1.06 3.48 12.20
N ILE A 192 0.42 2.98 11.15
CA ILE A 192 0.46 1.59 10.69
C ILE A 192 0.52 1.66 9.17
N LEU A 193 1.32 0.83 8.53
CA LEU A 193 1.27 0.69 7.07
C LEU A 193 0.35 -0.48 6.68
N PHE A 194 -0.27 -0.35 5.51
CA PHE A 194 -1.12 -1.38 4.93
C PHE A 194 -0.53 -1.85 3.58
N PRO A 195 0.52 -2.72 3.61
CA PRO A 195 1.07 -3.30 2.39
C PRO A 195 0.02 -4.18 1.70
N ALA A 196 -0.29 -3.85 0.44
CA ALA A 196 -1.23 -4.61 -0.38
C ALA A 196 -0.50 -5.37 -1.50
N ASP A 197 -0.55 -6.70 -1.46
CA ASP A 197 0.14 -7.57 -2.43
C ASP A 197 -0.81 -8.59 -3.10
N PRO A 198 -1.85 -8.12 -3.82
CA PRO A 198 -2.82 -9.03 -4.43
C PRO A 198 -2.20 -9.97 -5.48
N SER A 199 -1.13 -9.56 -6.16
CA SER A 199 -0.46 -10.41 -7.15
C SER A 199 0.36 -11.56 -6.52
N ALA A 200 0.61 -11.52 -5.21
CA ALA A 200 1.30 -12.58 -4.48
C ALA A 200 0.35 -13.67 -3.93
N SER A 201 -0.90 -13.68 -4.35
CA SER A 201 -1.91 -14.63 -3.86
C SER A 201 -1.77 -16.02 -4.50
N GLY A 202 -2.36 -17.02 -3.84
CA GLY A 202 -2.40 -18.40 -4.34
C GLY A 202 -3.22 -18.59 -5.61
N ASP A 203 -3.91 -17.56 -6.08
CA ASP A 203 -4.58 -17.57 -7.39
C ASP A 203 -3.57 -17.41 -8.56
N LEU A 204 -2.43 -16.80 -8.31
CA LEU A 204 -1.42 -16.49 -9.33
C LEU A 204 -0.12 -17.27 -9.14
N ILE A 205 0.28 -17.57 -7.90
CA ILE A 205 1.57 -18.22 -7.61
C ILE A 205 1.43 -19.35 -6.60
N SER A 206 2.33 -20.34 -6.69
CA SER A 206 2.40 -21.45 -5.76
C SER A 206 3.03 -21.05 -4.41
N PRO A 207 2.86 -21.87 -3.36
CA PRO A 207 3.59 -21.68 -2.11
C PRO A 207 5.12 -21.68 -2.27
N GLU A 208 5.65 -22.47 -3.19
CA GLU A 208 7.07 -22.52 -3.51
C GLU A 208 7.53 -21.20 -4.13
N THR A 209 6.80 -20.67 -5.10
CA THR A 209 7.07 -19.36 -5.71
C THR A 209 6.95 -18.24 -4.67
N TYR A 210 5.95 -18.29 -3.81
CA TYR A 210 5.83 -17.32 -2.70
C TYR A 210 7.05 -17.37 -1.78
N LYS A 211 7.47 -18.57 -1.40
CA LYS A 211 8.63 -18.78 -0.50
C LYS A 211 9.92 -18.20 -1.08
N GLU A 212 10.13 -18.32 -2.37
CA GLU A 212 11.36 -17.91 -3.06
C GLU A 212 11.32 -16.44 -3.49
N TYR A 213 10.21 -16.00 -4.10
CA TYR A 213 10.13 -14.70 -4.78
C TYR A 213 9.33 -13.62 -4.03
N VAL A 214 8.63 -13.95 -2.95
CA VAL A 214 7.84 -12.98 -2.19
C VAL A 214 8.33 -12.85 -0.75
N LEU A 215 8.42 -13.95 -0.04
CA LEU A 215 8.74 -13.96 1.39
C LEU A 215 10.03 -13.21 1.76
N PRO A 216 11.17 -13.38 1.06
CA PRO A 216 12.41 -12.66 1.39
C PRO A 216 12.26 -11.15 1.27
N TYR A 217 11.48 -10.69 0.30
CA TYR A 217 11.24 -9.28 0.03
C TYR A 217 10.25 -8.66 1.00
N HIS A 218 9.20 -9.39 1.39
CA HIS A 218 8.36 -8.99 2.52
C HIS A 218 9.17 -8.84 3.80
N GLN A 219 10.06 -9.79 4.10
CA GLN A 219 10.94 -9.71 5.25
C GLN A 219 11.92 -8.52 5.18
N LYS A 220 12.46 -8.23 3.98
CA LYS A 220 13.33 -7.06 3.76
C LYS A 220 12.56 -5.77 4.04
N PHE A 221 11.36 -5.64 3.47
CA PHE A 221 10.47 -4.49 3.69
C PHE A 221 10.08 -4.35 5.17
N ALA A 222 9.65 -5.45 5.80
CA ALA A 222 9.22 -5.46 7.20
C ALA A 222 10.32 -4.98 8.16
N ARG A 223 11.56 -5.42 7.95
CA ARG A 223 12.72 -5.00 8.76
C ARG A 223 13.16 -3.56 8.49
N ALA A 224 13.00 -3.08 7.27
CA ALA A 224 13.55 -1.79 6.86
C ALA A 224 12.66 -0.59 7.21
N VAL A 225 11.37 -0.81 7.47
CA VAL A 225 10.41 0.26 7.77
C VAL A 225 9.89 0.10 9.21
N SER A 226 10.12 1.13 10.04
CA SER A 226 9.84 1.10 11.49
C SER A 226 8.39 1.48 11.80
N ALA A 227 7.40 0.70 11.35
CA ALA A 227 6.00 0.84 11.74
C ALA A 227 5.35 -0.53 11.76
N PRO A 228 4.30 -0.78 12.55
CA PRO A 228 3.46 -1.95 12.40
C PRO A 228 2.86 -2.05 11.00
N LYS A 229 2.62 -3.26 10.52
CA LYS A 229 2.17 -3.52 9.15
C LYS A 229 1.05 -4.55 9.12
N ILE A 230 -0.04 -4.21 8.45
CA ILE A 230 -1.14 -5.12 8.20
C ILE A 230 -1.07 -5.55 6.73
N LEU A 231 -0.59 -6.76 6.46
CA LEU A 231 -0.51 -7.28 5.09
C LEU A 231 -1.89 -7.60 4.55
N HIS A 232 -2.22 -7.04 3.39
CA HIS A 232 -3.39 -7.42 2.62
C HIS A 232 -2.99 -8.28 1.43
N MET A 233 -3.66 -9.41 1.32
CA MET A 233 -3.56 -10.29 0.17
C MET A 233 -4.95 -10.88 -0.09
N CYS A 234 -5.52 -10.62 -1.26
CA CYS A 234 -6.82 -11.19 -1.64
C CYS A 234 -6.65 -12.55 -2.33
N GLY A 235 -7.78 -13.24 -2.58
CA GLY A 235 -7.80 -14.54 -3.23
C GLY A 235 -7.53 -15.73 -2.29
N HIS A 236 -7.11 -16.86 -2.86
CA HIS A 236 -6.90 -18.11 -2.13
C HIS A 236 -5.53 -18.10 -1.44
N THR A 237 -5.51 -17.75 -0.16
CA THR A 237 -4.26 -17.59 0.62
C THR A 237 -4.02 -18.71 1.64
N GLU A 238 -4.92 -19.65 1.83
CA GLU A 238 -4.89 -20.66 2.89
C GLU A 238 -3.57 -21.44 2.90
N LYS A 239 -3.08 -21.83 1.73
CA LYS A 239 -1.82 -22.59 1.60
C LYS A 239 -0.58 -21.70 1.85
N LEU A 240 -0.73 -20.39 1.78
CA LEU A 240 0.34 -19.42 2.00
C LEU A 240 0.45 -18.97 3.46
N LEU A 241 -0.59 -19.15 4.29
CA LEU A 241 -0.62 -18.68 5.68
C LEU A 241 0.61 -19.07 6.51
N PRO A 242 1.16 -20.30 6.43
CA PRO A 242 2.38 -20.66 7.17
C PRO A 242 3.62 -19.87 6.75
N LEU A 243 3.65 -19.39 5.50
CA LEU A 243 4.73 -18.56 4.96
C LEU A 243 4.48 -17.08 5.28
N ILE A 244 3.24 -16.62 5.12
CA ILE A 244 2.83 -15.24 5.46
C ILE A 244 3.18 -14.93 6.92
N LYS A 245 2.94 -15.85 7.85
CA LYS A 245 3.32 -15.72 9.26
C LYS A 245 4.83 -15.44 9.46
N LYS A 246 5.67 -15.81 8.50
CA LYS A 246 7.12 -15.59 8.54
C LYS A 246 7.57 -14.30 7.86
N SER A 247 6.64 -13.54 7.29
CA SER A 247 6.94 -12.32 6.53
C SER A 247 7.51 -11.19 7.39
N GLY A 248 7.24 -11.21 8.70
CA GLY A 248 7.57 -10.12 9.61
C GLY A 248 6.55 -8.97 9.56
N MET A 249 5.39 -9.19 8.95
CA MET A 249 4.20 -8.34 9.11
C MET A 249 3.47 -8.70 10.40
N ASP A 250 2.76 -7.75 11.01
CA ASP A 250 2.11 -7.87 12.32
C ASP A 250 0.69 -8.44 12.25
#